data_6025cadadbd8f05a12232460bb9e6a6d
#
_entry.id   6025cadadbd8f05a12232460bb9e6a6d
#
_cell.length_a   1.000
_cell.length_b   1.000
_cell.length_c   1.000
_cell.angle_alpha   90.00
_cell.angle_beta   90.00
_cell.angle_gamma   90.00
#
_symmetry.space_group_name_H-M   'P 1'
#
loop_
_entity.id
_entity.type
_entity.pdbx_description
1 polymer ?
#
loop_
_entity_poly.entity_id
_entity_poly.type
_entity_poly.pdbx_seq_one_letter_code
_entity_poly.pdbx_strand_id
1 'polypeptide(L)'
;MPAIGQTQDAPKLKIATNQGDILIELYPDKAPKTVANFLQYVKDKHYDGTIFHRVIPNFMIQGGGYDAQYKERSMRAPIQHEGRQAMTAGLKNQTGYLAMARTNDPHSATAQFFINTVDNAFLDPTPIPDGDPVKRFEYRGQVYENVPRENLLNALQLFGYTVFGKVTAGMDVVNKIRTTPTGMGGPFRTDVPKTPITILSITLVQ
;
A
#
# COMPACT_ATOMS: atom_id res chain seq x y z
N MET A 1 -18.07 -5.05 34.61
CA MET A 1 -17.47 -6.13 33.81
C MET A 1 -16.84 -5.44 32.61
N PRO A 2 -15.51 -5.55 32.36
CA PRO A 2 -14.92 -4.99 31.15
C PRO A 2 -15.37 -5.85 29.97
N ALA A 3 -15.86 -5.19 28.92
CA ALA A 3 -16.18 -5.83 27.66
C ALA A 3 -14.89 -6.43 27.08
N ILE A 4 -14.88 -7.75 26.94
CA ILE A 4 -13.84 -8.48 26.20
C ILE A 4 -14.01 -8.03 24.75
N GLY A 5 -13.11 -7.15 24.29
CA GLY A 5 -13.04 -6.79 22.89
C GLY A 5 -12.79 -8.08 22.09
N GLN A 6 -13.76 -8.47 21.29
CA GLN A 6 -13.55 -9.49 20.26
C GLN A 6 -12.45 -8.96 19.35
N THR A 7 -11.26 -9.56 19.42
CA THR A 7 -10.27 -9.42 18.37
C THR A 7 -10.91 -10.00 17.11
N GLN A 8 -11.38 -9.13 16.22
CA GLN A 8 -11.81 -9.55 14.89
C GLN A 8 -10.60 -10.22 14.25
N ASP A 9 -10.73 -11.51 13.91
CA ASP A 9 -9.69 -12.22 13.18
C ASP A 9 -9.33 -11.40 11.95
N ALA A 10 -8.01 -11.20 11.73
CA ALA A 10 -7.51 -10.42 10.61
C ALA A 10 -8.00 -11.02 9.29
N PRO A 11 -8.66 -10.24 8.41
CA PRO A 11 -9.18 -10.76 7.14
C PRO A 11 -8.05 -11.36 6.31
N LYS A 12 -8.24 -12.60 5.86
CA LYS A 12 -7.33 -13.29 4.95
C LYS A 12 -7.93 -13.32 3.56
N LEU A 13 -7.13 -12.99 2.56
CA LEU A 13 -7.57 -12.94 1.17
C LEU A 13 -6.58 -13.67 0.27
N LYS A 14 -7.11 -14.11 -0.86
CA LYS A 14 -6.33 -14.65 -1.97
C LYS A 14 -6.37 -13.69 -3.15
N ILE A 15 -5.21 -13.26 -3.61
CA ILE A 15 -5.01 -12.58 -4.89
C ILE A 15 -4.65 -13.68 -5.90
N ALA A 16 -5.60 -14.09 -6.72
CA ALA A 16 -5.36 -15.03 -7.81
C ALA A 16 -4.81 -14.26 -9.01
N THR A 17 -3.65 -14.65 -9.51
CA THR A 17 -3.03 -14.05 -10.70
C THR A 17 -2.76 -15.09 -11.78
N ASN A 18 -2.51 -14.65 -13.01
CA ASN A 18 -2.05 -15.54 -14.07
C ASN A 18 -0.60 -16.06 -13.87
N GLN A 19 0.06 -15.67 -12.77
CA GLN A 19 1.39 -16.16 -12.38
C GLN A 19 1.34 -17.09 -11.16
N GLY A 20 0.20 -17.20 -10.50
CA GLY A 20 -0.04 -17.97 -9.28
C GLY A 20 -0.82 -17.19 -8.24
N ASP A 21 -1.07 -17.82 -7.11
CA ASP A 21 -1.85 -17.26 -6.01
C ASP A 21 -0.94 -16.60 -4.97
N ILE A 22 -1.37 -15.46 -4.44
CA ILE A 22 -0.74 -14.74 -3.33
C ILE A 22 -1.76 -14.65 -2.20
N LEU A 23 -1.42 -15.18 -1.03
CA LEU A 23 -2.26 -15.07 0.16
C LEU A 23 -1.81 -13.86 0.97
N ILE A 24 -2.76 -13.05 1.41
CA ILE A 24 -2.53 -11.86 2.20
C ILE A 24 -3.39 -11.84 3.45
N GLU A 25 -2.90 -11.15 4.46
CA GLU A 25 -3.63 -10.83 5.68
C GLU A 25 -3.70 -9.32 5.84
N LEU A 26 -4.86 -8.78 6.22
CA LEU A 26 -5.08 -7.35 6.41
C LEU A 26 -5.21 -7.00 7.89
N TYR A 27 -4.89 -5.76 8.27
CA TYR A 27 -4.84 -5.29 9.65
C TYR A 27 -5.84 -4.15 9.91
N PRO A 28 -7.15 -4.46 10.06
CA PRO A 28 -8.20 -3.45 10.25
C PRO A 28 -8.08 -2.69 11.58
N ASP A 29 -7.45 -3.27 12.60
CA ASP A 29 -7.15 -2.63 13.87
C ASP A 29 -6.08 -1.53 13.75
N LYS A 30 -5.21 -1.61 12.73
CA LYS A 30 -4.08 -0.71 12.52
C LYS A 30 -4.31 0.34 11.43
N ALA A 31 -5.09 0.00 10.41
CA ALA A 31 -5.45 0.87 9.30
C ALA A 31 -6.93 0.67 8.90
N PRO A 32 -7.88 1.02 9.78
CA PRO A 32 -9.30 0.65 9.61
C PRO A 32 -9.95 1.21 8.34
N LYS A 33 -9.73 2.47 8.01
CA LYS A 33 -10.30 3.10 6.80
C LYS A 33 -9.71 2.50 5.54
N THR A 34 -8.41 2.25 5.55
CA THR A 34 -7.67 1.66 4.41
C THR A 34 -8.14 0.23 4.16
N VAL A 35 -8.24 -0.59 5.19
CA VAL A 35 -8.73 -1.98 5.07
C VAL A 35 -10.18 -2.00 4.61
N ALA A 36 -11.06 -1.18 5.20
CA ALA A 36 -12.46 -1.11 4.80
C ALA A 36 -12.60 -0.70 3.32
N ASN A 37 -11.82 0.27 2.87
CA ASN A 37 -11.77 0.72 1.48
C ASN A 37 -11.31 -0.41 0.53
N PHE A 38 -10.22 -1.10 0.87
CA PHE A 38 -9.71 -2.22 0.07
C PHE A 38 -10.74 -3.36 -0.03
N LEU A 39 -11.34 -3.76 1.08
CA LEU A 39 -12.39 -4.78 1.12
C LEU A 39 -13.63 -4.38 0.32
N GLN A 40 -13.96 -3.09 0.26
CA GLN A 40 -15.08 -2.63 -0.55
C GLN A 40 -14.77 -2.78 -2.05
N TYR A 41 -13.55 -2.46 -2.50
CA TYR A 41 -13.11 -2.72 -3.88
C TYR A 41 -13.08 -4.22 -4.21
N VAL A 42 -12.70 -5.07 -3.27
CA VAL A 42 -12.77 -6.53 -3.41
C VAL A 42 -14.22 -6.98 -3.62
N LYS A 43 -15.14 -6.51 -2.77
CA LYS A 43 -16.57 -6.81 -2.87
C LYS A 43 -17.17 -6.37 -4.21
N ASP A 44 -16.75 -5.22 -4.70
CA ASP A 44 -17.20 -4.66 -5.99
C ASP A 44 -16.55 -5.37 -7.20
N LYS A 45 -15.66 -6.36 -6.97
CA LYS A 45 -14.87 -7.04 -8.01
C LYS A 45 -14.06 -6.07 -8.88
N HIS A 46 -13.70 -4.93 -8.31
CA HIS A 46 -12.93 -3.89 -9.01
C HIS A 46 -11.58 -4.42 -9.52
N TYR A 47 -10.94 -5.29 -8.75
CA TYR A 47 -9.61 -5.81 -9.09
C TYR A 47 -9.60 -6.89 -10.16
N ASP A 48 -10.76 -7.51 -10.44
CA ASP A 48 -10.88 -8.60 -11.41
C ASP A 48 -10.54 -8.10 -12.83
N GLY A 49 -9.51 -8.68 -13.43
CA GLY A 49 -9.00 -8.30 -14.75
C GLY A 49 -8.10 -7.07 -14.76
N THR A 50 -7.75 -6.49 -13.60
CA THR A 50 -6.71 -5.45 -13.52
C THR A 50 -5.31 -6.07 -13.59
N ILE A 51 -4.31 -5.24 -13.87
CA ILE A 51 -2.92 -5.67 -14.03
C ILE A 51 -1.99 -5.06 -12.98
N PHE A 52 -0.86 -5.73 -12.76
CA PHE A 52 0.31 -5.09 -12.16
C PHE A 52 1.00 -4.27 -13.26
N HIS A 53 0.64 -3.01 -13.37
CA HIS A 53 1.09 -2.11 -14.44
C HIS A 53 2.45 -1.46 -14.18
N ARG A 54 2.99 -1.56 -12.97
CA ARG A 54 4.29 -1.03 -12.60
C ARG A 54 5.04 -2.03 -11.73
N VAL A 55 6.16 -2.52 -12.25
CA VAL A 55 6.99 -3.54 -11.60
C VAL A 55 8.44 -3.09 -11.62
N ILE A 56 9.02 -2.90 -10.44
CA ILE A 56 10.43 -2.54 -10.25
C ILE A 56 11.07 -3.60 -9.34
N PRO A 57 12.05 -4.39 -9.84
CA PRO A 57 12.53 -5.61 -9.18
C PRO A 57 12.96 -5.46 -7.72
N ASN A 58 13.75 -4.43 -7.43
CA ASN A 58 14.28 -4.14 -6.08
C ASN A 58 13.53 -3.00 -5.40
N PHE A 59 12.23 -2.94 -5.60
CA PHE A 59 11.39 -1.92 -5.00
C PHE A 59 10.00 -2.49 -4.68
N MET A 60 9.10 -2.58 -5.67
CA MET A 60 7.72 -3.01 -5.44
C MET A 60 7.05 -3.50 -6.73
N ILE A 61 5.91 -4.16 -6.58
CA ILE A 61 4.95 -4.44 -7.65
C ILE A 61 3.65 -3.70 -7.34
N GLN A 62 3.17 -2.89 -8.28
CA GLN A 62 1.99 -2.02 -8.11
C GLN A 62 0.92 -2.37 -9.13
N GLY A 63 -0.33 -2.45 -8.68
CA GLY A 63 -1.46 -2.78 -9.52
C GLY A 63 -2.81 -2.33 -8.96
N GLY A 64 -3.87 -2.82 -9.59
CA GLY A 64 -5.25 -2.63 -9.14
C GLY A 64 -5.95 -1.39 -9.70
N GLY A 65 -5.33 -0.65 -10.64
CA GLY A 65 -5.91 0.58 -11.20
C GLY A 65 -6.26 0.51 -12.68
N TYR A 66 -5.62 -0.37 -13.44
CA TYR A 66 -5.73 -0.44 -14.90
C TYR A 66 -6.04 -1.86 -15.36
N ASP A 67 -6.83 -2.00 -16.42
CA ASP A 67 -7.03 -3.28 -17.11
C ASP A 67 -5.88 -3.58 -18.10
N ALA A 68 -5.97 -4.73 -18.78
CA ALA A 68 -4.94 -5.16 -19.74
C ALA A 68 -4.86 -4.28 -20.99
N GLN A 69 -5.81 -3.43 -21.25
CA GLN A 69 -5.82 -2.40 -22.30
C GLN A 69 -5.32 -1.04 -21.78
N TYR A 70 -4.82 -0.99 -20.54
CA TYR A 70 -4.39 0.22 -19.83
C TYR A 70 -5.50 1.26 -19.62
N LYS A 71 -6.73 0.82 -19.63
CA LYS A 71 -7.86 1.67 -19.28
C LYS A 71 -7.98 1.73 -17.76
N GLU A 72 -8.02 2.95 -17.23
CA GLU A 72 -8.21 3.16 -15.80
C GLU A 72 -9.60 2.72 -15.37
N ARG A 73 -9.68 1.98 -14.27
CA ARG A 73 -10.94 1.57 -13.64
C ARG A 73 -11.53 2.74 -12.86
N SER A 74 -12.87 2.83 -12.87
CA SER A 74 -13.59 3.82 -12.05
C SER A 74 -13.26 3.66 -10.57
N MET A 75 -12.93 4.76 -9.92
CA MET A 75 -12.54 4.78 -8.51
C MET A 75 -13.63 5.41 -7.64
N ARG A 76 -13.70 4.98 -6.39
CA ARG A 76 -14.48 5.61 -5.33
C ARG A 76 -13.79 6.89 -4.86
N ALA A 77 -14.45 7.64 -3.97
CA ALA A 77 -13.83 8.78 -3.30
C ALA A 77 -12.54 8.34 -2.58
N PRO A 78 -11.50 9.20 -2.59
CA PRO A 78 -10.25 8.91 -1.90
C PRO A 78 -10.44 8.86 -0.39
N ILE A 79 -9.52 8.18 0.30
CA ILE A 79 -9.55 7.99 1.74
C ILE A 79 -8.48 8.83 2.44
N GLN A 80 -8.75 9.14 3.70
CA GLN A 80 -7.80 9.80 4.58
C GLN A 80 -6.60 8.89 4.86
N HIS A 81 -5.40 9.45 4.85
CA HIS A 81 -4.14 8.76 5.10
C HIS A 81 -4.04 8.26 6.54
N GLU A 82 -3.70 7.00 6.74
CA GLU A 82 -3.54 6.36 8.05
C GLU A 82 -2.09 5.88 8.32
N GLY A 83 -1.12 6.31 7.51
CA GLY A 83 0.24 5.78 7.58
C GLY A 83 0.92 5.94 8.93
N ARG A 84 0.78 7.11 9.59
CA ARG A 84 1.36 7.32 10.93
C ARG A 84 0.72 6.43 11.98
N GLN A 85 -0.61 6.26 11.94
CA GLN A 85 -1.34 5.34 12.83
C GLN A 85 -0.84 3.90 12.63
N ALA A 86 -0.80 3.44 11.39
CA ALA A 86 -0.33 2.10 11.04
C ALA A 86 1.14 1.88 11.46
N MET A 87 2.01 2.86 11.23
CA MET A 87 3.42 2.78 11.63
C MET A 87 3.58 2.73 13.16
N THR A 88 2.85 3.54 13.91
CA THR A 88 2.85 3.51 15.38
C THR A 88 2.38 2.15 15.90
N ALA A 89 1.46 1.50 15.19
CA ALA A 89 1.00 0.14 15.46
C ALA A 89 1.96 -0.97 14.94
N GLY A 90 3.15 -0.60 14.46
CA GLY A 90 4.22 -1.52 14.08
C GLY A 90 4.22 -1.93 12.60
N LEU A 91 3.39 -1.36 11.73
CA LEU A 91 3.40 -1.64 10.30
C LEU A 91 4.40 -0.73 9.57
N LYS A 92 5.34 -1.34 8.86
CA LYS A 92 6.37 -0.66 8.06
C LYS A 92 6.42 -1.21 6.65
N ASN A 93 6.98 -0.44 5.72
CA ASN A 93 7.18 -0.84 4.33
C ASN A 93 8.35 -1.84 4.23
N GLN A 94 8.15 -3.04 4.75
CA GLN A 94 9.09 -4.16 4.70
C GLN A 94 8.70 -5.14 3.59
N THR A 95 9.63 -6.02 3.23
CA THR A 95 9.41 -7.07 2.24
C THR A 95 8.13 -7.86 2.51
N GLY A 96 7.26 -7.97 1.50
CA GLY A 96 5.97 -8.66 1.58
C GLY A 96 4.83 -7.84 2.18
N TYR A 97 5.06 -6.63 2.68
CA TYR A 97 3.97 -5.78 3.17
C TYR A 97 3.28 -5.04 2.02
N LEU A 98 1.96 -4.88 2.17
CA LEU A 98 1.10 -4.13 1.24
C LEU A 98 0.90 -2.72 1.72
N ALA A 99 1.00 -1.76 0.80
CA ALA A 99 0.69 -0.37 1.06
C ALA A 99 -0.16 0.24 -0.06
N MET A 100 -0.89 1.32 0.26
CA MET A 100 -1.70 2.04 -0.73
C MET A 100 -0.84 2.97 -1.57
N ALA A 101 -0.99 2.85 -2.89
CA ALA A 101 -0.49 3.86 -3.81
C ALA A 101 -1.34 5.14 -3.70
N ARG A 102 -0.72 6.28 -3.97
CA ARG A 102 -1.34 7.61 -3.92
C ARG A 102 -0.61 8.59 -4.83
N THR A 103 -1.21 9.73 -5.08
CA THR A 103 -0.54 10.88 -5.71
C THR A 103 0.33 11.64 -4.68
N ASN A 104 0.78 12.84 -5.03
CA ASN A 104 1.51 13.71 -4.08
C ASN A 104 0.64 14.14 -2.89
N ASP A 105 -0.69 14.19 -3.06
CA ASP A 105 -1.62 14.39 -1.95
C ASP A 105 -1.68 13.12 -1.09
N PRO A 106 -1.35 13.18 0.21
CA PRO A 106 -1.41 12.03 1.08
C PRO A 106 -2.83 11.45 1.23
N HIS A 107 -3.87 12.26 1.04
CA HIS A 107 -5.27 11.87 1.15
C HIS A 107 -5.91 11.48 -0.19
N SER A 108 -5.11 11.03 -1.17
CA SER A 108 -5.57 10.68 -2.52
C SER A 108 -5.66 9.20 -2.81
N ALA A 109 -5.39 8.32 -1.85
CA ALA A 109 -5.44 6.88 -2.07
C ALA A 109 -6.87 6.42 -2.40
N THR A 110 -6.98 5.56 -3.42
CA THR A 110 -8.25 4.96 -3.86
C THR A 110 -8.16 3.45 -3.93
N ALA A 111 -7.93 2.85 -5.11
CA ALA A 111 -7.89 1.41 -5.32
C ALA A 111 -6.48 0.83 -5.42
N GLN A 112 -5.53 1.58 -6.01
CA GLN A 112 -4.21 1.04 -6.32
C GLN A 112 -3.41 0.74 -5.06
N PHE A 113 -2.74 -0.40 -5.08
CA PHE A 113 -1.86 -0.86 -4.02
C PHE A 113 -0.54 -1.37 -4.58
N PHE A 114 0.44 -1.53 -3.71
CA PHE A 114 1.69 -2.18 -4.06
C PHE A 114 2.12 -3.18 -2.98
N ILE A 115 2.91 -4.16 -3.40
CA ILE A 115 3.57 -5.11 -2.52
C ILE A 115 5.07 -4.80 -2.55
N ASN A 116 5.65 -4.54 -1.39
CA ASN A 116 7.09 -4.30 -1.25
C ASN A 116 7.86 -5.59 -1.55
N THR A 117 8.83 -5.53 -2.46
CA THR A 117 9.68 -6.67 -2.82
C THR A 117 11.01 -6.69 -2.07
N VAL A 118 11.33 -5.60 -1.42
CA VAL A 118 12.46 -5.40 -0.48
C VAL A 118 12.00 -4.49 0.65
N ASP A 119 12.85 -4.29 1.65
CA ASP A 119 12.60 -3.33 2.72
C ASP A 119 12.79 -1.89 2.20
N ASN A 120 11.73 -1.11 2.24
CA ASN A 120 11.67 0.25 1.71
C ASN A 120 11.40 1.26 2.83
N ALA A 121 12.30 1.35 3.80
CA ALA A 121 12.14 2.23 4.96
C ALA A 121 11.93 3.72 4.59
N PHE A 122 12.40 4.16 3.42
CA PHE A 122 12.18 5.52 2.93
C PHE A 122 10.72 5.83 2.55
N LEU A 123 9.86 4.80 2.44
CA LEU A 123 8.41 4.93 2.23
C LEU A 123 7.64 5.04 3.55
N ASP A 124 8.29 4.80 4.68
CA ASP A 124 7.62 4.90 5.97
C ASP A 124 7.32 6.36 6.32
N PRO A 125 6.20 6.63 7.00
CA PRO A 125 5.96 7.94 7.58
C PRO A 125 7.09 8.36 8.51
N THR A 126 7.45 9.64 8.47
CA THR A 126 8.46 10.18 9.39
C THR A 126 7.84 10.38 10.78
N PRO A 127 8.43 9.81 11.84
CA PRO A 127 7.99 10.05 13.19
C PRO A 127 8.14 11.53 13.55
N ILE A 128 7.14 12.08 14.22
CA ILE A 128 7.16 13.47 14.72
C ILE A 128 7.30 13.40 16.24
N PRO A 129 8.39 13.98 16.80
CA PRO A 129 8.60 14.00 18.25
C PRO A 129 7.47 14.71 18.99
N ASP A 130 7.33 14.43 20.30
CA ASP A 130 6.34 15.10 21.14
C ASP A 130 6.68 16.58 21.36
N GLY A 131 5.66 17.33 21.77
CA GLY A 131 5.74 18.75 22.08
C GLY A 131 5.13 19.64 21.00
N ASP A 132 4.74 20.85 21.41
CA ASP A 132 4.31 21.93 20.54
C ASP A 132 4.76 23.26 21.15
N PRO A 133 5.77 23.94 20.56
CA PRO A 133 6.54 23.51 19.38
C PRO A 133 7.41 22.28 19.63
N VAL A 134 7.68 21.53 18.58
CA VAL A 134 8.68 20.44 18.59
C VAL A 134 10.06 21.08 18.71
N LYS A 135 10.74 20.83 19.82
CA LYS A 135 12.01 21.52 20.16
C LYS A 135 13.13 21.22 19.18
N ARG A 136 13.20 19.97 18.72
CA ARG A 136 14.21 19.50 17.76
C ARG A 136 13.59 18.45 16.83
N PHE A 137 13.71 18.66 15.54
CA PHE A 137 13.28 17.73 14.49
C PHE A 137 14.40 17.60 13.46
N GLU A 138 14.78 16.37 13.15
CA GLU A 138 15.80 16.10 12.13
C GLU A 138 15.14 15.37 10.94
N TYR A 139 15.38 15.90 9.74
CA TYR A 139 14.90 15.31 8.51
C TYR A 139 15.94 15.46 7.38
N ARG A 140 16.33 14.33 6.78
CA ARG A 140 17.32 14.27 5.70
C ARG A 140 18.62 15.00 6.01
N GLY A 141 19.12 14.88 7.25
CA GLY A 141 20.36 15.48 7.70
C GLY A 141 20.26 16.97 8.06
N GLN A 142 19.06 17.56 7.97
CA GLN A 142 18.81 18.93 8.44
C GLN A 142 18.11 18.92 9.78
N VAL A 143 18.54 19.83 10.66
CA VAL A 143 17.97 20.02 11.99
C VAL A 143 17.09 21.27 11.98
N TYR A 144 15.87 21.11 12.47
CA TYR A 144 14.89 22.16 12.64
C TYR A 144 14.59 22.31 14.13
N GLU A 145 14.53 23.53 14.63
CA GLU A 145 14.29 23.81 16.04
C GLU A 145 13.00 24.62 16.24
N ASN A 146 12.31 24.34 17.34
CA ASN A 146 11.10 25.04 17.76
C ASN A 146 10.03 25.14 16.65
N VAL A 147 9.82 24.03 15.92
CA VAL A 147 8.85 23.97 14.82
C VAL A 147 7.46 23.75 15.39
N PRO A 148 6.46 24.57 15.04
CA PRO A 148 5.06 24.29 15.38
C PRO A 148 4.67 22.87 14.92
N ARG A 149 4.13 22.07 15.83
CA ARG A 149 3.80 20.67 15.55
C ARG A 149 2.88 20.50 14.35
N GLU A 150 1.94 21.42 14.19
CA GLU A 150 1.00 21.43 13.05
C GLU A 150 1.73 21.50 11.70
N ASN A 151 2.82 22.28 11.61
CA ASN A 151 3.60 22.38 10.38
C ASN A 151 4.22 21.04 9.99
N LEU A 152 4.68 20.26 10.96
CA LEU A 152 5.23 18.93 10.73
C LEU A 152 4.11 17.93 10.38
N LEU A 153 2.96 18.02 11.05
CA LEU A 153 1.81 17.16 10.79
C LEU A 153 1.28 17.34 9.35
N ASN A 154 1.34 18.55 8.82
CA ASN A 154 0.85 18.89 7.48
C ASN A 154 1.92 18.85 6.38
N ALA A 155 3.18 18.61 6.73
CA ALA A 155 4.27 18.53 5.76
C ALA A 155 4.15 17.27 4.89
N LEU A 156 3.84 17.45 3.59
CA LEU A 156 3.51 16.37 2.65
C LEU A 156 4.61 15.30 2.56
N GLN A 157 5.87 15.70 2.63
CA GLN A 157 7.03 14.81 2.55
C GLN A 157 7.18 13.87 3.77
N LEU A 158 6.46 14.14 4.86
CA LEU A 158 6.55 13.35 6.10
C LEU A 158 5.46 12.28 6.23
N PHE A 159 4.51 12.22 5.29
CA PHE A 159 3.38 11.29 5.37
C PHE A 159 3.77 9.84 5.08
N GLY A 160 4.69 9.58 4.15
CA GLY A 160 4.98 8.24 3.68
C GLY A 160 3.78 7.53 3.04
N TYR A 161 3.69 6.21 3.21
CA TYR A 161 2.64 5.37 2.65
C TYR A 161 1.98 4.53 3.74
N THR A 162 0.67 4.32 3.61
CA THR A 162 -0.10 3.52 4.58
C THR A 162 0.07 2.04 4.30
N VAL A 163 0.78 1.33 5.17
CA VAL A 163 0.83 -0.13 5.17
C VAL A 163 -0.43 -0.66 5.85
N PHE A 164 -1.08 -1.66 5.24
CA PHE A 164 -2.37 -2.17 5.71
C PHE A 164 -2.52 -3.70 5.69
N GLY A 165 -1.52 -4.42 5.15
CA GLY A 165 -1.55 -5.88 5.06
C GLY A 165 -0.17 -6.46 4.78
N LYS A 166 -0.12 -7.80 4.73
CA LYS A 166 1.10 -8.57 4.50
C LYS A 166 0.81 -9.83 3.70
N VAL A 167 1.75 -10.21 2.83
CA VAL A 167 1.76 -11.53 2.18
C VAL A 167 2.09 -12.59 3.23
N THR A 168 1.23 -13.59 3.36
CA THR A 168 1.40 -14.72 4.27
C THR A 168 1.86 -16.00 3.55
N ALA A 169 1.57 -16.11 2.23
CA ALA A 169 2.07 -17.16 1.35
C ALA A 169 2.10 -16.66 -0.09
N GLY A 170 2.92 -17.25 -0.96
CA GLY A 170 3.03 -16.84 -2.36
C GLY A 170 4.09 -15.76 -2.60
N MET A 171 5.07 -15.57 -1.72
CA MET A 171 6.23 -14.69 -1.98
C MET A 171 7.07 -15.16 -3.17
N ASP A 172 7.07 -16.45 -3.49
CA ASP A 172 7.65 -16.99 -4.71
C ASP A 172 6.95 -16.45 -5.96
N VAL A 173 5.61 -16.32 -5.94
CA VAL A 173 4.85 -15.67 -7.01
C VAL A 173 5.18 -14.19 -7.11
N VAL A 174 5.25 -13.45 -5.99
CA VAL A 174 5.69 -12.05 -5.95
C VAL A 174 7.10 -11.92 -6.54
N ASN A 175 8.02 -12.81 -6.19
CA ASN A 175 9.38 -12.83 -6.71
C ASN A 175 9.44 -13.15 -8.21
N LYS A 176 8.58 -14.03 -8.70
CA LYS A 176 8.43 -14.29 -10.14
C LYS A 176 7.93 -13.05 -10.89
N ILE A 177 6.94 -12.35 -10.33
CA ILE A 177 6.39 -11.11 -10.91
C ILE A 177 7.48 -10.02 -10.96
N ARG A 178 8.18 -9.76 -9.86
CA ARG A 178 9.19 -8.68 -9.79
C ARG A 178 10.35 -8.83 -10.77
N THR A 179 10.65 -10.06 -11.21
CA THR A 179 11.74 -10.36 -12.15
C THR A 179 11.28 -10.44 -13.61
N THR A 180 10.01 -10.19 -13.87
CA THR A 180 9.46 -10.22 -15.23
C THR A 180 10.09 -9.10 -16.09
N PRO A 181 10.36 -9.32 -17.39
CA PRO A 181 10.83 -8.25 -18.27
C PRO A 181 9.83 -7.11 -18.36
N THR A 182 10.31 -5.88 -18.20
CA THR A 182 9.51 -4.66 -18.25
C THR A 182 9.94 -3.73 -19.39
N GLY A 183 9.10 -2.75 -19.70
CA GLY A 183 9.34 -1.75 -20.72
C GLY A 183 8.20 -0.74 -20.77
N MET A 184 7.99 -0.14 -21.94
CA MET A 184 6.84 0.73 -22.19
C MET A 184 5.55 -0.09 -22.32
N GLY A 185 4.42 0.50 -21.89
CA GLY A 185 3.10 -0.10 -22.07
C GLY A 185 1.99 0.94 -21.88
N GLY A 186 1.05 1.02 -22.81
CA GLY A 186 -0.02 2.03 -22.78
C GLY A 186 0.54 3.45 -22.60
N PRO A 187 0.05 4.21 -21.60
CA PRO A 187 0.53 5.57 -21.35
C PRO A 187 1.84 5.62 -20.55
N PHE A 188 2.37 4.47 -20.12
CA PHE A 188 3.55 4.39 -19.24
C PHE A 188 4.83 4.20 -20.05
N ARG A 189 5.86 4.98 -19.74
CA ARG A 189 7.13 4.96 -20.48
C ARG A 189 8.08 3.84 -20.04
N THR A 190 7.93 3.34 -18.82
CA THR A 190 8.82 2.34 -18.22
C THR A 190 8.07 1.42 -17.27
N ASP A 191 8.71 0.36 -16.82
CA ASP A 191 8.33 -0.48 -15.69
C ASP A 191 7.05 -1.29 -15.87
N VAL A 192 6.50 -1.33 -17.08
CA VAL A 192 5.32 -2.15 -17.40
C VAL A 192 5.77 -3.55 -17.80
N PRO A 193 5.24 -4.62 -17.20
CA PRO A 193 5.51 -5.98 -17.64
C PRO A 193 5.21 -6.15 -19.14
N LYS A 194 6.18 -6.66 -19.91
CA LYS A 194 6.01 -6.89 -21.37
C LYS A 194 4.91 -7.91 -21.66
N THR A 195 4.74 -8.88 -20.77
CA THR A 195 3.59 -9.79 -20.78
C THR A 195 2.68 -9.38 -19.61
N PRO A 196 1.41 -9.05 -19.85
CA PRO A 196 0.52 -8.60 -18.81
C PRO A 196 0.42 -9.58 -17.64
N ILE A 197 0.57 -9.07 -16.43
CA ILE A 197 0.37 -9.81 -15.19
C ILE A 197 -0.97 -9.40 -14.64
N THR A 198 -1.96 -10.29 -14.77
CA THR A 198 -3.36 -10.02 -14.50
C THR A 198 -3.76 -10.56 -13.14
N ILE A 199 -4.44 -9.73 -12.36
CA ILE A 199 -5.20 -10.14 -11.18
C ILE A 199 -6.51 -10.73 -11.68
N LEU A 200 -6.68 -12.04 -11.54
CA LEU A 200 -7.88 -12.75 -11.97
C LEU A 200 -9.04 -12.47 -11.01
N SER A 201 -8.75 -12.47 -9.72
CA SER A 201 -9.71 -12.11 -8.67
C SER A 201 -8.98 -11.85 -7.34
N ILE A 202 -9.64 -11.11 -6.44
CA ILE A 202 -9.27 -11.04 -5.02
C ILE A 202 -10.50 -11.50 -4.22
N THR A 203 -10.34 -12.53 -3.39
CA THR A 203 -11.43 -13.13 -2.61
C THR A 203 -11.04 -13.37 -1.17
N LEU A 204 -12.02 -13.28 -0.26
CA LEU A 204 -11.83 -13.69 1.13
C LEU A 204 -11.56 -15.21 1.18
N VAL A 205 -10.63 -15.61 2.04
CA VAL A 205 -10.34 -17.00 2.37
C VAL A 205 -11.05 -17.30 3.69
N GLN A 206 -11.85 -18.38 3.71
CA GLN A 206 -12.53 -18.85 4.93
C GLN A 206 -11.56 -19.53 5.89
#